data_78d874b15512b169c9571a98dd9f722a
#
_entry.id   78d874b15512b169c9571a98dd9f722a
#
_cell.length_a   1.000
_cell.length_b   1.000
_cell.length_c   1.000
_cell.angle_alpha   90.00
_cell.angle_beta   90.00
_cell.angle_gamma   90.00
#
_symmetry.space_group_name_H-M   'P 1'
#
loop_
_entity.id
_entity.type
_entity.pdbx_description
1 polymer ?
#
loop_
_entity_poly.entity_id
_entity_poly.type
_entity_poly.pdbx_seq_one_letter_code
_entity_poly.pdbx_strand_id
1 'polypeptide(L)'
;MAALTPMMQQYVEVKEKYKDCILFYRIGDFYEMFFEDAITASKVLEITLTGKDCGQEERAPMCGVPYHACDVYLNKLIENGFKVAICEQVEDPKLAKGLVKRDVIRVVTPGTNMSQAILDENTNNYLMSIYLSKDMSGVSVVDITTGEFKTCRISSIAKLADEINKYSPSEIIGNDDFLNAPLDFEYMKDRQKIAISKTPEHYFNQSICEDVISRQLGTNNMAGLGLSDMPESIYSTGALLQYLHETQKNSLEHINKLEIYSIDDYMIIDSSTRRNLELTETLRDKNKKGSLLWVLDKTKTAMGARLLKNYIEQPLIMEDEINNRLDAIEAFNNDVITRDEIREYLNPIYDMERLMTRISLRTANPRDLIAFKSSLKLLPFIKRLVAAFDTTLFKKMYEDLDELTDLYELLESSINEDPPILIREGGIFKDGYLNDIDVLKNAKTDGKTWL
;
A
#
# COMPACT_ATOMS: atom_id res chain seq x y z
N MET A 1 -39.59 -12.12 -20.85
CA MET A 1 -38.80 -12.26 -19.63
C MET A 1 -39.24 -11.16 -18.68
N ALA A 2 -39.57 -11.48 -17.42
CA ALA A 2 -39.88 -10.47 -16.43
C ALA A 2 -38.64 -9.55 -16.22
N ALA A 3 -38.89 -8.24 -16.05
CA ALA A 3 -37.82 -7.28 -15.89
C ALA A 3 -37.20 -7.45 -14.49
N LEU A 4 -35.87 -7.31 -14.38
CA LEU A 4 -35.19 -7.29 -13.10
C LEU A 4 -35.73 -6.17 -12.22
N THR A 5 -35.71 -6.38 -10.91
CA THR A 5 -36.04 -5.31 -9.96
C THR A 5 -35.10 -4.10 -10.13
N PRO A 6 -35.52 -2.87 -9.84
CA PRO A 6 -34.67 -1.67 -10.03
C PRO A 6 -33.31 -1.78 -9.34
N MET A 7 -33.24 -2.40 -8.15
CA MET A 7 -32.01 -2.63 -7.42
C MET A 7 -31.09 -3.62 -8.15
N MET A 8 -31.65 -4.70 -8.72
CA MET A 8 -30.87 -5.66 -9.51
C MET A 8 -30.39 -5.10 -10.85
N GLN A 9 -31.16 -4.20 -11.47
CA GLN A 9 -30.71 -3.47 -12.66
C GLN A 9 -29.49 -2.60 -12.31
N GLN A 10 -29.55 -1.83 -11.24
CA GLN A 10 -28.40 -1.03 -10.78
C GLN A 10 -27.17 -1.91 -10.48
N TYR A 11 -27.37 -3.07 -9.83
CA TYR A 11 -26.29 -4.02 -9.59
C TYR A 11 -25.61 -4.49 -10.87
N VAL A 12 -26.39 -4.91 -11.85
CA VAL A 12 -25.89 -5.40 -13.15
C VAL A 12 -25.14 -4.29 -13.90
N GLU A 13 -25.67 -3.06 -13.91
CA GLU A 13 -25.00 -1.89 -14.53
C GLU A 13 -23.63 -1.60 -13.90
N VAL A 14 -23.52 -1.72 -12.57
CA VAL A 14 -22.25 -1.56 -11.88
C VAL A 14 -21.33 -2.73 -12.19
N LYS A 15 -21.83 -3.98 -12.12
CA LYS A 15 -21.05 -5.18 -12.39
C LYS A 15 -20.47 -5.23 -13.81
N GLU A 16 -21.20 -4.72 -14.80
CA GLU A 16 -20.69 -4.65 -16.17
C GLU A 16 -19.41 -3.83 -16.33
N LYS A 17 -19.22 -2.82 -15.47
CA LYS A 17 -17.99 -2.00 -15.43
C LYS A 17 -16.83 -2.69 -14.71
N TYR A 18 -17.13 -3.65 -13.83
CA TYR A 18 -16.16 -4.34 -12.97
C TYR A 18 -16.29 -5.87 -13.11
N LYS A 19 -16.29 -6.36 -14.36
CA LYS A 19 -16.52 -7.79 -14.67
C LYS A 19 -15.50 -8.73 -14.05
N ASP A 20 -14.27 -8.28 -13.92
CA ASP A 20 -13.13 -9.03 -13.37
C ASP A 20 -13.02 -8.96 -11.84
N CYS A 21 -13.94 -8.22 -11.16
CA CYS A 21 -13.94 -8.05 -9.73
C CYS A 21 -15.15 -8.75 -9.09
N ILE A 22 -15.00 -9.30 -7.90
CA ILE A 22 -16.14 -9.64 -7.04
C ILE A 22 -16.73 -8.33 -6.52
N LEU A 23 -18.04 -8.11 -6.73
CA LEU A 23 -18.70 -6.87 -6.36
C LEU A 23 -19.29 -6.95 -4.94
N PHE A 24 -18.71 -6.24 -3.99
CA PHE A 24 -19.27 -6.01 -2.66
C PHE A 24 -20.28 -4.86 -2.74
N TYR A 25 -21.55 -5.21 -2.85
CA TYR A 25 -22.62 -4.24 -3.09
C TYR A 25 -23.36 -3.90 -1.80
N ARG A 26 -23.26 -2.67 -1.31
CA ARG A 26 -23.82 -2.23 -0.04
C ARG A 26 -25.35 -2.24 -0.03
N ILE A 27 -25.93 -3.02 0.87
CA ILE A 27 -27.36 -3.04 1.13
C ILE A 27 -27.59 -3.05 2.66
N GLY A 28 -28.05 -1.93 3.20
CA GLY A 28 -28.18 -1.76 4.65
C GLY A 28 -26.86 -2.01 5.38
N ASP A 29 -26.82 -2.96 6.29
CA ASP A 29 -25.65 -3.29 7.11
C ASP A 29 -24.79 -4.42 6.51
N PHE A 30 -25.04 -4.80 5.25
CA PHE A 30 -24.31 -5.87 4.58
C PHE A 30 -23.70 -5.40 3.27
N TYR A 31 -22.60 -6.05 2.87
CA TYR A 31 -22.18 -6.17 1.48
C TYR A 31 -22.74 -7.45 0.93
N GLU A 32 -23.64 -7.35 -0.04
CA GLU A 32 -24.26 -8.49 -0.71
C GLU A 32 -23.60 -8.71 -2.08
N MET A 33 -23.38 -9.97 -2.42
CA MET A 33 -22.88 -10.43 -3.72
C MET A 33 -23.96 -11.24 -4.40
N PHE A 34 -24.06 -11.18 -5.72
CA PHE A 34 -25.10 -11.85 -6.49
C PHE A 34 -24.53 -12.64 -7.64
N PHE A 35 -25.33 -13.57 -8.19
CA PHE A 35 -25.03 -14.40 -9.34
C PHE A 35 -23.69 -15.15 -9.19
N GLU A 36 -22.83 -15.11 -10.20
CA GLU A 36 -21.52 -15.79 -10.20
C GLU A 36 -20.59 -15.31 -9.07
N ASP A 37 -20.65 -14.03 -8.70
CA ASP A 37 -19.88 -13.49 -7.58
C ASP A 37 -20.29 -14.16 -6.27
N ALA A 38 -21.59 -14.39 -6.07
CA ALA A 38 -22.08 -15.06 -4.86
C ALA A 38 -21.65 -16.52 -4.82
N ILE A 39 -21.69 -17.23 -5.93
CA ILE A 39 -21.27 -18.63 -6.04
C ILE A 39 -19.77 -18.76 -5.72
N THR A 40 -18.96 -17.89 -6.29
CA THR A 40 -17.51 -17.87 -6.08
C THR A 40 -17.17 -17.48 -4.64
N ALA A 41 -17.71 -16.35 -4.19
CA ALA A 41 -17.42 -15.82 -2.86
C ALA A 41 -17.90 -16.77 -1.75
N SER A 42 -19.08 -17.39 -1.88
CA SER A 42 -19.57 -18.33 -0.86
C SER A 42 -18.65 -19.52 -0.65
N LYS A 43 -18.02 -20.03 -1.72
CA LYS A 43 -17.05 -21.13 -1.65
C LYS A 43 -15.75 -20.70 -1.00
N VAL A 44 -15.19 -19.56 -1.43
CA VAL A 44 -13.89 -19.06 -0.94
C VAL A 44 -14.01 -18.61 0.52
N LEU A 45 -15.09 -17.91 0.85
CA LEU A 45 -15.32 -17.37 2.20
C LEU A 45 -15.90 -18.40 3.17
N GLU A 46 -16.39 -19.56 2.65
CA GLU A 46 -17.08 -20.60 3.43
C GLU A 46 -18.34 -20.06 4.13
N ILE A 47 -19.10 -19.22 3.43
CA ILE A 47 -20.35 -18.64 3.92
C ILE A 47 -21.56 -19.21 3.17
N THR A 48 -22.73 -19.10 3.77
CA THR A 48 -23.97 -19.65 3.21
C THR A 48 -24.36 -18.96 1.91
N LEU A 49 -24.57 -19.76 0.85
CA LEU A 49 -25.21 -19.32 -0.37
C LEU A 49 -26.72 -19.39 -0.20
N THR A 50 -27.41 -18.29 -0.46
CA THR A 50 -28.87 -18.17 -0.39
C THR A 50 -29.41 -17.66 -1.73
N GLY A 51 -30.68 -17.28 -1.78
CA GLY A 51 -31.27 -16.67 -2.97
C GLY A 51 -32.10 -15.44 -2.62
N LYS A 52 -32.01 -14.41 -3.47
CA LYS A 52 -32.78 -13.16 -3.37
C LYS A 52 -33.74 -13.04 -4.55
N ASP A 53 -34.94 -12.52 -4.27
CA ASP A 53 -35.89 -12.18 -5.33
C ASP A 53 -35.30 -11.09 -6.21
N CYS A 54 -35.24 -11.37 -7.51
CA CYS A 54 -34.69 -10.48 -8.53
C CYS A 54 -35.75 -9.99 -9.55
N GLY A 55 -37.00 -10.37 -9.36
CA GLY A 55 -38.10 -10.09 -10.29
C GLY A 55 -38.22 -11.11 -11.42
N GLN A 56 -37.49 -12.23 -11.38
CA GLN A 56 -37.60 -13.36 -12.29
C GLN A 56 -38.17 -14.57 -11.58
N GLU A 57 -38.55 -15.62 -12.33
CA GLU A 57 -39.07 -16.87 -11.76
C GLU A 57 -38.06 -17.54 -10.82
N GLU A 58 -36.79 -17.54 -11.21
CA GLU A 58 -35.70 -18.05 -10.37
C GLU A 58 -35.09 -16.94 -9.49
N ARG A 59 -34.80 -17.29 -8.23
CA ARG A 59 -34.12 -16.36 -7.32
C ARG A 59 -32.65 -16.24 -7.71
N ALA A 60 -32.11 -15.02 -7.71
CA ALA A 60 -30.68 -14.81 -7.90
C ALA A 60 -29.87 -15.42 -6.75
N PRO A 61 -28.84 -16.26 -7.02
CA PRO A 61 -27.89 -16.69 -6.01
C PRO A 61 -27.34 -15.47 -5.27
N MET A 62 -27.27 -15.53 -3.95
CA MET A 62 -26.82 -14.43 -3.09
C MET A 62 -26.06 -14.94 -1.88
N CYS A 63 -24.97 -14.27 -1.53
CA CYS A 63 -24.34 -14.35 -0.22
C CYS A 63 -24.01 -12.92 0.27
N GLY A 64 -23.71 -12.78 1.55
CA GLY A 64 -23.42 -11.46 2.10
C GLY A 64 -22.59 -11.53 3.36
N VAL A 65 -21.85 -10.43 3.62
CA VAL A 65 -21.01 -10.24 4.79
C VAL A 65 -21.38 -8.95 5.51
N PRO A 66 -21.31 -8.89 6.86
CA PRO A 66 -21.55 -7.65 7.58
C PRO A 66 -20.53 -6.58 7.18
N TYR A 67 -20.97 -5.33 6.94
CA TYR A 67 -20.07 -4.27 6.46
C TYR A 67 -18.95 -3.96 7.46
N HIS A 68 -19.25 -4.02 8.75
CA HIS A 68 -18.28 -3.74 9.81
C HIS A 68 -17.20 -4.81 9.97
N ALA A 69 -17.41 -5.99 9.40
CA ALA A 69 -16.47 -7.10 9.38
C ALA A 69 -15.90 -7.38 7.98
N CYS A 70 -16.14 -6.49 7.01
CA CYS A 70 -15.82 -6.75 5.61
C CYS A 70 -14.33 -7.01 5.38
N ASP A 71 -13.44 -6.37 6.14
CA ASP A 71 -11.99 -6.50 5.96
C ASP A 71 -11.51 -7.95 6.08
N VAL A 72 -12.07 -8.74 7.00
CA VAL A 72 -11.70 -10.16 7.17
C VAL A 72 -12.05 -10.97 5.91
N TYR A 73 -13.23 -10.73 5.36
CA TYR A 73 -13.72 -11.44 4.17
C TYR A 73 -13.04 -10.94 2.90
N LEU A 74 -12.85 -9.63 2.79
CA LEU A 74 -12.11 -8.98 1.71
C LEU A 74 -10.71 -9.60 1.60
N ASN A 75 -10.02 -9.67 2.71
CA ASN A 75 -8.69 -10.21 2.81
C ASN A 75 -8.60 -11.66 2.33
N LYS A 76 -9.56 -12.51 2.75
CA LYS A 76 -9.61 -13.91 2.30
C LYS A 76 -9.80 -14.04 0.78
N LEU A 77 -10.55 -13.13 0.15
CA LEU A 77 -10.67 -13.09 -1.32
C LEU A 77 -9.37 -12.63 -1.99
N ILE A 78 -8.74 -11.59 -1.46
CA ILE A 78 -7.48 -11.06 -1.99
C ILE A 78 -6.34 -12.10 -1.90
N GLU A 79 -6.21 -12.81 -0.78
CA GLU A 79 -5.25 -13.92 -0.61
C GLU A 79 -5.45 -15.05 -1.62
N ASN A 80 -6.68 -15.23 -2.09
CA ASN A 80 -7.00 -16.17 -3.15
C ASN A 80 -6.90 -15.58 -4.56
N GLY A 81 -6.32 -14.38 -4.71
CA GLY A 81 -6.03 -13.73 -5.99
C GLY A 81 -7.21 -13.02 -6.64
N PHE A 82 -8.34 -12.86 -5.94
CA PHE A 82 -9.50 -12.14 -6.46
C PHE A 82 -9.34 -10.63 -6.28
N LYS A 83 -9.89 -9.86 -7.23
CA LYS A 83 -10.10 -8.42 -7.10
C LYS A 83 -11.50 -8.17 -6.54
N VAL A 84 -11.65 -7.19 -5.67
CA VAL A 84 -12.94 -6.85 -5.06
C VAL A 84 -13.27 -5.38 -5.28
N ALA A 85 -14.40 -5.11 -5.91
CA ALA A 85 -14.94 -3.76 -6.06
C ALA A 85 -15.90 -3.43 -4.91
N ILE A 86 -15.59 -2.41 -4.13
CA ILE A 86 -16.40 -1.97 -3.00
C ILE A 86 -17.37 -0.89 -3.49
N CYS A 87 -18.65 -1.23 -3.50
CA CYS A 87 -19.74 -0.36 -3.94
C CYS A 87 -20.55 0.14 -2.74
N GLU A 88 -20.46 1.44 -2.49
CA GLU A 88 -21.10 2.12 -1.36
C GLU A 88 -22.29 2.98 -1.78
N GLN A 89 -23.13 3.28 -0.82
CA GLN A 89 -24.21 4.26 -0.96
C GLN A 89 -23.60 5.67 -0.94
N VAL A 90 -23.71 6.40 -2.05
CA VAL A 90 -23.12 7.74 -2.21
C VAL A 90 -24.08 8.89 -1.91
N GLU A 91 -25.28 8.57 -1.44
CA GLU A 91 -26.26 9.53 -0.95
C GLU A 91 -26.91 9.05 0.35
N ASP A 92 -27.43 9.99 1.17
CA ASP A 92 -28.13 9.63 2.41
C ASP A 92 -29.43 8.90 2.09
N PRO A 93 -29.61 7.65 2.56
CA PRO A 93 -30.85 6.88 2.36
C PRO A 93 -32.12 7.58 2.83
N LYS A 94 -32.03 8.49 3.82
CA LYS A 94 -33.15 9.26 4.36
C LYS A 94 -33.60 10.38 3.44
N LEU A 95 -32.72 10.85 2.57
CA LEU A 95 -32.96 11.95 1.63
C LEU A 95 -33.25 11.45 0.20
N ALA A 96 -33.01 10.18 -0.09
CA ALA A 96 -33.17 9.59 -1.41
C ALA A 96 -34.67 9.54 -1.81
N LYS A 97 -34.97 10.10 -2.97
CA LYS A 97 -36.30 9.98 -3.60
C LYS A 97 -36.33 8.76 -4.51
N GLY A 98 -36.39 7.57 -3.94
CA GLY A 98 -36.41 6.31 -4.70
C GLY A 98 -35.25 5.38 -4.34
N LEU A 99 -34.64 4.73 -5.35
CA LEU A 99 -33.50 3.84 -5.12
C LEU A 99 -32.24 4.66 -4.79
N VAL A 100 -31.63 4.39 -3.65
CA VAL A 100 -30.37 5.02 -3.22
C VAL A 100 -29.27 4.82 -4.27
N LYS A 101 -28.62 5.89 -4.68
CA LYS A 101 -27.50 5.86 -5.61
C LYS A 101 -26.29 5.17 -4.98
N ARG A 102 -25.69 4.28 -5.75
CA ARG A 102 -24.47 3.55 -5.36
C ARG A 102 -23.41 3.70 -6.42
N ASP A 103 -22.17 3.75 -5.96
CA ASP A 103 -21.01 3.76 -6.86
C ASP A 103 -19.84 2.98 -6.23
N VAL A 104 -18.94 2.50 -7.08
CA VAL A 104 -17.72 1.85 -6.61
C VAL A 104 -16.76 2.95 -6.14
N ILE A 105 -16.45 2.92 -4.86
CA ILE A 105 -15.55 3.89 -4.22
C ILE A 105 -14.09 3.43 -4.23
N ARG A 106 -13.85 2.12 -4.39
CA ARG A 106 -12.52 1.53 -4.41
C ARG A 106 -12.56 0.13 -5.00
N VAL A 107 -11.48 -0.24 -5.72
CA VAL A 107 -11.18 -1.63 -6.09
C VAL A 107 -9.95 -2.07 -5.30
N VAL A 108 -10.10 -3.16 -4.56
CA VAL A 108 -9.00 -3.76 -3.80
C VAL A 108 -8.45 -4.95 -4.57
N THR A 109 -7.14 -4.95 -4.78
CA THR A 109 -6.41 -6.00 -5.49
C THR A 109 -5.24 -6.48 -4.61
N PRO A 110 -4.58 -7.60 -4.91
CA PRO A 110 -3.42 -8.05 -4.12
C PRO A 110 -2.34 -6.96 -3.94
N GLY A 111 -2.00 -6.23 -5.01
CA GLY A 111 -0.98 -5.17 -4.97
C GLY A 111 -1.47 -3.84 -4.36
N THR A 112 -2.78 -3.65 -4.21
CA THR A 112 -3.37 -2.43 -3.66
C THR A 112 -4.00 -2.63 -2.27
N ASN A 113 -3.83 -3.79 -1.66
CA ASN A 113 -4.31 -4.06 -0.32
C ASN A 113 -3.50 -3.29 0.73
N MET A 114 -4.20 -2.61 1.64
CA MET A 114 -3.61 -1.81 2.73
C MET A 114 -4.02 -2.33 4.13
N SER A 115 -4.64 -3.51 4.19
CA SER A 115 -5.12 -4.07 5.46
C SER A 115 -3.97 -4.49 6.36
N GLN A 116 -3.85 -3.87 7.52
CA GLN A 116 -2.85 -4.22 8.54
C GLN A 116 -3.06 -5.64 9.13
N ALA A 117 -4.26 -6.18 9.03
CA ALA A 117 -4.55 -7.52 9.56
C ALA A 117 -3.82 -8.64 8.81
N ILE A 118 -3.35 -8.37 7.58
CA ILE A 118 -2.67 -9.36 6.72
C ILE A 118 -1.25 -8.97 6.41
N LEU A 119 -1.00 -7.68 6.15
CA LEU A 119 0.32 -7.24 5.73
C LEU A 119 1.27 -7.34 6.91
N ASP A 120 2.34 -8.12 6.73
CA ASP A 120 3.47 -8.09 7.65
C ASP A 120 4.07 -6.68 7.68
N GLU A 121 4.19 -6.10 8.85
CA GLU A 121 4.76 -4.75 9.02
C GLU A 121 6.20 -4.67 8.53
N ASN A 122 6.94 -5.77 8.59
CA ASN A 122 8.34 -5.85 8.22
C ASN A 122 8.58 -6.12 6.73
N THR A 123 7.52 -6.21 5.92
CA THR A 123 7.61 -6.46 4.47
C THR A 123 6.81 -5.44 3.68
N ASN A 124 7.30 -5.13 2.48
CA ASN A 124 6.57 -4.30 1.51
C ASN A 124 5.50 -5.11 0.78
N ASN A 125 4.46 -4.42 0.31
CA ASN A 125 3.43 -4.98 -0.57
C ASN A 125 3.50 -4.32 -1.94
N TYR A 126 4.33 -4.89 -2.82
CA TYR A 126 4.58 -4.26 -4.11
C TYR A 126 3.53 -4.59 -5.16
N LEU A 127 3.06 -3.55 -5.85
CA LEU A 127 2.44 -3.61 -7.17
C LEU A 127 3.48 -3.26 -8.22
N MET A 128 3.62 -4.09 -9.25
CA MET A 128 4.61 -3.90 -10.31
C MET A 128 3.92 -3.70 -11.65
N SER A 129 4.38 -2.74 -12.45
CA SER A 129 3.99 -2.55 -13.85
C SER A 129 5.16 -2.84 -14.76
N ILE A 130 4.94 -3.66 -15.78
CA ILE A 130 5.96 -4.03 -16.76
C ILE A 130 5.48 -3.69 -18.16
N TYR A 131 6.26 -2.88 -18.84
CA TYR A 131 6.13 -2.66 -20.28
C TYR A 131 7.30 -3.32 -21.00
N LEU A 132 7.04 -4.32 -21.81
CA LEU A 132 8.02 -4.99 -22.64
C LEU A 132 7.88 -4.58 -24.10
N SER A 133 8.99 -4.23 -24.74
CA SER A 133 9.06 -3.97 -26.17
C SER A 133 10.33 -4.60 -26.74
N LYS A 134 10.21 -5.65 -27.49
CA LYS A 134 11.32 -6.50 -27.96
C LYS A 134 12.12 -7.04 -26.76
N ASP A 135 13.38 -6.59 -26.61
CA ASP A 135 14.26 -7.04 -25.53
C ASP A 135 14.41 -6.00 -24.40
N MET A 136 13.74 -4.85 -24.53
CA MET A 136 13.79 -3.77 -23.54
C MET A 136 12.53 -3.75 -22.69
N SER A 137 12.70 -3.65 -21.40
CA SER A 137 11.59 -3.55 -20.45
C SER A 137 11.70 -2.26 -19.62
N GLY A 138 10.57 -1.59 -19.42
CA GLY A 138 10.38 -0.65 -18.33
C GLY A 138 9.71 -1.38 -17.17
N VAL A 139 10.27 -1.25 -15.99
CA VAL A 139 9.73 -1.83 -14.75
C VAL A 139 9.48 -0.72 -13.76
N SER A 140 8.25 -0.60 -13.28
CA SER A 140 7.91 0.34 -12.22
C SER A 140 7.25 -0.41 -11.07
N VAL A 141 7.66 -0.10 -9.86
CA VAL A 141 7.13 -0.72 -8.63
C VAL A 141 6.67 0.34 -7.66
N VAL A 142 5.59 0.05 -6.95
CA VAL A 142 5.07 0.90 -5.90
C VAL A 142 4.62 0.05 -4.71
N ASP A 143 4.90 0.51 -3.52
CA ASP A 143 4.21 0.09 -2.30
C ASP A 143 3.29 1.22 -1.85
N ILE A 144 1.98 1.05 -2.06
CA ILE A 144 0.99 2.06 -1.71
C ILE A 144 0.98 2.33 -0.20
N THR A 145 1.37 1.34 0.62
CA THR A 145 1.32 1.45 2.08
C THR A 145 2.44 2.31 2.66
N THR A 146 3.55 2.45 1.94
CA THR A 146 4.72 3.23 2.37
C THR A 146 4.98 4.47 1.50
N GLY A 147 4.41 4.50 0.29
CA GLY A 147 4.68 5.54 -0.70
C GLY A 147 5.98 5.32 -1.49
N GLU A 148 6.65 4.18 -1.30
CA GLU A 148 7.83 3.82 -2.09
C GLU A 148 7.45 3.64 -3.56
N PHE A 149 8.10 4.39 -4.47
CA PHE A 149 7.81 4.36 -5.90
C PHE A 149 9.10 4.44 -6.70
N LYS A 150 9.39 3.38 -7.46
CA LYS A 150 10.65 3.22 -8.19
C LYS A 150 10.42 2.80 -9.62
N THR A 151 11.39 3.14 -10.50
CA THR A 151 11.39 2.67 -11.88
C THR A 151 12.80 2.39 -12.37
N CYS A 152 12.93 1.44 -13.29
CA CYS A 152 14.17 1.14 -13.99
C CYS A 152 13.91 0.66 -15.43
N ARG A 153 14.97 0.66 -16.23
CA ARG A 153 14.98 0.08 -17.57
C ARG A 153 15.86 -1.17 -17.58
N ILE A 154 15.38 -2.24 -18.20
CA ILE A 154 16.05 -3.55 -18.22
C ILE A 154 16.22 -4.01 -19.66
N SER A 155 17.43 -4.50 -20.00
CA SER A 155 17.82 -4.83 -21.36
C SER A 155 17.77 -6.35 -21.67
N SER A 156 17.22 -7.19 -20.78
CA SER A 156 17.07 -8.62 -21.06
C SER A 156 15.95 -9.26 -20.26
N ILE A 157 15.33 -10.30 -20.81
CA ILE A 157 14.27 -11.08 -20.15
C ILE A 157 14.81 -11.81 -18.89
N ALA A 158 16.06 -12.27 -18.91
CA ALA A 158 16.66 -12.91 -17.74
C ALA A 158 16.79 -11.94 -16.56
N LYS A 159 17.31 -10.73 -16.80
CA LYS A 159 17.39 -9.68 -15.78
C LYS A 159 15.99 -9.23 -15.31
N LEU A 160 14.98 -9.24 -16.21
CA LEU A 160 13.59 -8.96 -15.84
C LEU A 160 13.05 -10.02 -14.87
N ALA A 161 13.31 -11.29 -15.12
CA ALA A 161 12.92 -12.37 -14.21
C ALA A 161 13.57 -12.23 -12.82
N ASP A 162 14.85 -11.85 -12.77
CA ASP A 162 15.56 -11.60 -11.52
C ASP A 162 14.97 -10.41 -10.76
N GLU A 163 14.58 -9.35 -11.47
CA GLU A 163 13.94 -8.16 -10.87
C GLU A 163 12.56 -8.48 -10.31
N ILE A 164 11.75 -9.27 -11.02
CA ILE A 164 10.46 -9.76 -10.49
C ILE A 164 10.68 -10.58 -9.21
N ASN A 165 11.65 -11.48 -9.22
CA ASN A 165 11.97 -12.31 -8.05
C ASN A 165 12.51 -11.47 -6.86
N LYS A 166 13.25 -10.41 -7.14
CA LYS A 166 13.77 -9.48 -6.12
C LYS A 166 12.65 -8.78 -5.35
N TYR A 167 11.72 -8.17 -6.06
CA TYR A 167 10.59 -7.47 -5.42
C TYR A 167 9.52 -8.43 -4.90
N SER A 168 9.41 -9.62 -5.49
CA SER A 168 8.33 -10.58 -5.18
C SER A 168 6.97 -9.89 -5.05
N PRO A 169 6.51 -9.17 -6.10
CA PRO A 169 5.32 -8.34 -6.00
C PRO A 169 4.07 -9.19 -5.76
N SER A 170 3.10 -8.64 -5.05
CA SER A 170 1.80 -9.30 -4.87
C SER A 170 0.97 -9.26 -6.15
N GLU A 171 1.21 -8.27 -7.00
CA GLU A 171 0.50 -8.12 -8.28
C GLU A 171 1.42 -7.54 -9.35
N ILE A 172 1.30 -8.07 -10.58
CA ILE A 172 1.95 -7.54 -11.78
C ILE A 172 0.88 -7.17 -12.79
N ILE A 173 0.98 -5.97 -13.35
CA ILE A 173 0.25 -5.54 -14.52
C ILE A 173 1.21 -5.36 -15.69
N GLY A 174 0.78 -5.67 -16.92
CA GLY A 174 1.67 -5.54 -18.05
C GLY A 174 0.96 -5.55 -19.42
N ASN A 175 1.71 -5.18 -20.45
CA ASN A 175 1.25 -5.19 -21.84
C ASN A 175 1.25 -6.62 -22.43
N ASP A 176 0.72 -6.77 -23.62
CA ASP A 176 0.63 -8.07 -24.29
C ASP A 176 1.98 -8.73 -24.56
N ASP A 177 3.01 -7.96 -24.91
CA ASP A 177 4.35 -8.48 -25.15
C ASP A 177 4.93 -9.10 -23.87
N PHE A 178 4.72 -8.48 -22.71
CA PHE A 178 5.11 -9.06 -21.43
C PHE A 178 4.38 -10.37 -21.13
N LEU A 179 3.05 -10.43 -21.36
CA LEU A 179 2.26 -11.63 -21.08
C LEU A 179 2.60 -12.80 -22.01
N ASN A 180 3.20 -12.54 -23.18
CA ASN A 180 3.67 -13.52 -24.14
C ASN A 180 5.18 -13.80 -24.03
N ALA A 181 5.86 -13.17 -23.07
CA ALA A 181 7.29 -13.36 -22.85
C ALA A 181 7.63 -14.80 -22.38
N PRO A 182 8.83 -15.31 -22.65
CA PRO A 182 9.25 -16.64 -22.20
C PRO A 182 9.62 -16.65 -20.71
N LEU A 183 8.65 -16.33 -19.86
CA LEU A 183 8.72 -16.35 -18.40
C LEU A 183 7.84 -17.48 -17.85
N ASP A 184 8.20 -18.00 -16.68
CA ASP A 184 7.42 -19.05 -16.01
C ASP A 184 6.25 -18.44 -15.21
N PHE A 185 5.20 -18.05 -15.92
CA PHE A 185 3.99 -17.45 -15.31
C PHE A 185 3.24 -18.44 -14.41
N GLU A 186 3.31 -19.76 -14.68
CA GLU A 186 2.67 -20.75 -13.81
C GLU A 186 3.39 -20.81 -12.46
N TYR A 187 4.71 -20.81 -12.46
CA TYR A 187 5.50 -20.75 -11.23
C TYR A 187 5.19 -19.46 -10.43
N MET A 188 5.13 -18.30 -11.10
CA MET A 188 4.82 -17.02 -10.47
C MET A 188 3.43 -17.05 -9.80
N LYS A 189 2.40 -17.58 -10.50
CA LYS A 189 1.03 -17.67 -9.97
C LYS A 189 0.90 -18.72 -8.87
N ASP A 190 1.38 -19.92 -9.11
CA ASP A 190 1.10 -21.06 -8.24
C ASP A 190 2.01 -21.13 -7.02
N ARG A 191 3.30 -20.80 -7.20
CA ARG A 191 4.31 -20.92 -6.15
C ARG A 191 4.62 -19.61 -5.44
N GLN A 192 4.68 -18.50 -6.19
CA GLN A 192 4.97 -17.19 -5.62
C GLN A 192 3.69 -16.42 -5.26
N LYS A 193 2.50 -16.91 -5.69
CA LYS A 193 1.19 -16.27 -5.44
C LYS A 193 1.07 -14.86 -6.01
N ILE A 194 1.79 -14.58 -7.10
CA ILE A 194 1.73 -13.30 -7.80
C ILE A 194 0.47 -13.25 -8.65
N ALA A 195 -0.40 -12.29 -8.42
CA ALA A 195 -1.52 -12.00 -9.31
C ALA A 195 -1.01 -11.30 -10.57
N ILE A 196 -1.32 -11.84 -11.75
CA ILE A 196 -0.86 -11.27 -13.03
C ILE A 196 -2.07 -10.88 -13.86
N SER A 197 -2.14 -9.60 -14.23
CA SER A 197 -3.25 -9.04 -14.96
C SER A 197 -2.80 -8.36 -16.26
N LYS A 198 -3.60 -8.56 -17.31
CA LYS A 198 -3.46 -7.80 -18.55
C LYS A 198 -3.93 -6.36 -18.33
N THR A 199 -3.13 -5.40 -18.80
CA THR A 199 -3.49 -3.99 -18.81
C THR A 199 -3.96 -3.56 -20.21
N PRO A 200 -5.01 -2.75 -20.34
CA PRO A 200 -5.43 -2.22 -21.62
C PRO A 200 -4.31 -1.46 -22.33
N GLU A 201 -4.18 -1.62 -23.65
CA GLU A 201 -3.09 -0.98 -24.43
C GLU A 201 -3.05 0.54 -24.31
N HIS A 202 -4.20 1.19 -24.13
CA HIS A 202 -4.24 2.65 -24.00
C HIS A 202 -3.52 3.18 -22.76
N TYR A 203 -3.28 2.34 -21.74
CA TYR A 203 -2.47 2.70 -20.55
C TYR A 203 -1.01 2.96 -20.90
N PHE A 204 -0.53 2.37 -22.01
CA PHE A 204 0.84 2.54 -22.48
C PHE A 204 0.97 3.58 -23.59
N ASN A 205 -0.02 4.47 -23.73
CA ASN A 205 0.08 5.60 -24.65
C ASN A 205 1.01 6.68 -24.07
N GLN A 206 2.00 7.07 -24.86
CA GLN A 206 3.05 7.99 -24.41
C GLN A 206 2.49 9.29 -23.84
N SER A 207 1.62 9.99 -24.57
CA SER A 207 1.08 11.27 -24.12
C SER A 207 0.26 11.15 -22.84
N ILE A 208 -0.47 10.04 -22.68
CA ILE A 208 -1.26 9.77 -21.46
C ILE A 208 -0.31 9.49 -20.29
N CYS A 209 0.73 8.67 -20.51
CA CYS A 209 1.72 8.35 -19.48
C CYS A 209 2.45 9.60 -18.98
N GLU A 210 2.96 10.43 -19.90
CA GLU A 210 3.64 11.67 -19.55
C GLU A 210 2.73 12.65 -18.79
N ASP A 211 1.46 12.77 -19.19
CA ASP A 211 0.48 13.63 -18.53
C ASP A 211 0.13 13.12 -17.10
N VAL A 212 -0.06 11.82 -16.93
CA VAL A 212 -0.35 11.24 -15.60
C VAL A 212 0.86 11.37 -14.66
N ILE A 213 2.07 11.09 -15.15
CA ILE A 213 3.32 11.27 -14.39
C ILE A 213 3.48 12.74 -13.99
N SER A 214 3.29 13.66 -14.94
CA SER A 214 3.42 15.11 -14.71
C SER A 214 2.46 15.60 -13.64
N ARG A 215 1.21 15.17 -13.68
CA ARG A 215 0.19 15.53 -12.68
C ARG A 215 0.52 14.95 -11.31
N GLN A 216 0.95 13.70 -11.25
CA GLN A 216 1.24 13.03 -9.99
C GLN A 216 2.46 13.62 -9.28
N LEU A 217 3.52 13.91 -10.02
CA LEU A 217 4.79 14.40 -9.48
C LEU A 217 4.91 15.93 -9.49
N GLY A 218 3.91 16.65 -9.97
CA GLY A 218 3.89 18.11 -10.01
C GLY A 218 4.94 18.72 -10.93
N THR A 219 5.37 18.02 -12.00
CA THR A 219 6.40 18.48 -12.93
C THR A 219 6.07 18.14 -14.37
N ASN A 220 6.30 19.05 -15.28
CA ASN A 220 6.13 18.83 -16.73
C ASN A 220 7.46 18.47 -17.41
N ASN A 221 8.52 18.22 -16.67
CA ASN A 221 9.85 17.99 -17.20
C ASN A 221 10.30 16.54 -16.98
N MET A 222 10.05 15.66 -17.97
CA MET A 222 10.52 14.27 -17.94
C MET A 222 12.07 14.20 -17.87
N ALA A 223 12.77 15.16 -18.45
CA ALA A 223 14.23 15.24 -18.35
C ALA A 223 14.70 15.56 -16.92
N GLY A 224 13.98 16.44 -16.23
CA GLY A 224 14.24 16.76 -14.82
C GLY A 224 13.99 15.57 -13.89
N LEU A 225 13.14 14.63 -14.30
CA LEU A 225 12.92 13.34 -13.61
C LEU A 225 13.96 12.27 -14.01
N GLY A 226 14.82 12.51 -15.04
CA GLY A 226 15.75 11.52 -15.55
C GLY A 226 15.13 10.45 -16.47
N LEU A 227 13.92 10.67 -16.97
CA LEU A 227 13.16 9.69 -17.77
C LEU A 227 13.32 9.86 -19.29
N SER A 228 13.97 10.94 -19.77
CA SER A 228 14.01 11.29 -21.21
C SER A 228 14.51 10.17 -22.12
N ASP A 229 15.50 9.42 -21.67
CA ASP A 229 16.12 8.36 -22.46
C ASP A 229 15.57 6.96 -22.10
N MET A 230 14.45 6.91 -21.37
CA MET A 230 13.86 5.69 -20.83
C MET A 230 12.35 5.56 -21.18
N PRO A 231 11.99 5.50 -22.47
CA PRO A 231 10.58 5.47 -22.87
C PRO A 231 9.81 4.28 -22.29
N GLU A 232 10.44 3.12 -22.15
CA GLU A 232 9.80 1.94 -21.56
C GLU A 232 9.46 2.18 -20.07
N SER A 233 10.31 2.91 -19.34
CA SER A 233 10.04 3.32 -17.96
C SER A 233 8.92 4.35 -17.88
N ILE A 234 8.81 5.27 -18.84
CA ILE A 234 7.66 6.18 -18.92
C ILE A 234 6.36 5.40 -19.07
N TYR A 235 6.33 4.40 -19.98
CA TYR A 235 5.14 3.59 -20.19
C TYR A 235 4.76 2.77 -18.96
N SER A 236 5.71 2.08 -18.34
CA SER A 236 5.44 1.29 -17.12
C SER A 236 5.01 2.17 -15.94
N THR A 237 5.65 3.33 -15.75
CA THR A 237 5.31 4.29 -14.69
C THR A 237 3.92 4.89 -14.90
N GLY A 238 3.63 5.33 -16.13
CA GLY A 238 2.33 5.90 -16.47
C GLY A 238 1.18 4.90 -16.34
N ALA A 239 1.38 3.67 -16.81
CA ALA A 239 0.39 2.61 -16.68
C ALA A 239 0.13 2.24 -15.20
N LEU A 240 1.19 2.20 -14.38
CA LEU A 240 1.07 1.95 -12.94
C LEU A 240 0.23 3.02 -12.25
N LEU A 241 0.51 4.29 -12.52
CA LEU A 241 -0.24 5.41 -11.94
C LEU A 241 -1.70 5.42 -12.41
N GLN A 242 -1.97 5.16 -13.69
CA GLN A 242 -3.36 5.04 -14.19
C GLN A 242 -4.10 3.93 -13.45
N TYR A 243 -3.49 2.75 -13.30
CA TYR A 243 -4.08 1.64 -12.58
C TYR A 243 -4.38 1.98 -11.12
N LEU A 244 -3.48 2.70 -10.46
CA LEU A 244 -3.68 3.17 -9.09
C LEU A 244 -4.84 4.17 -8.99
N HIS A 245 -4.92 5.14 -9.89
CA HIS A 245 -6.03 6.12 -9.90
C HIS A 245 -7.39 5.45 -10.14
N GLU A 246 -7.45 4.48 -11.03
CA GLU A 246 -8.70 3.75 -11.32
C GLU A 246 -9.12 2.83 -10.17
N THR A 247 -8.16 2.22 -9.48
CA THR A 247 -8.45 1.29 -8.38
C THR A 247 -8.71 1.99 -7.06
N GLN A 248 -7.92 3.00 -6.71
CA GLN A 248 -8.05 3.68 -5.42
C GLN A 248 -9.11 4.78 -5.41
N LYS A 249 -9.32 5.46 -6.54
CA LYS A 249 -10.30 6.58 -6.69
C LYS A 249 -10.17 7.71 -5.66
N ASN A 250 -9.07 7.72 -4.92
CA ASN A 250 -8.72 8.73 -3.93
C ASN A 250 -7.44 9.46 -4.35
N SER A 251 -7.14 10.57 -3.69
CA SER A 251 -5.85 11.24 -3.85
C SER A 251 -4.71 10.32 -3.44
N LEU A 252 -3.65 10.27 -4.24
CA LEU A 252 -2.42 9.51 -4.00
C LEU A 252 -1.26 10.45 -3.66
N GLU A 253 -1.51 11.53 -2.93
CA GLU A 253 -0.55 12.59 -2.63
C GLU A 253 0.71 12.11 -1.92
N HIS A 254 0.64 11.00 -1.20
CA HIS A 254 1.80 10.38 -0.55
C HIS A 254 2.76 9.72 -1.56
N ILE A 255 2.33 9.44 -2.79
CA ILE A 255 3.18 8.93 -3.87
C ILE A 255 3.69 10.14 -4.68
N ASN A 256 4.59 10.91 -4.12
CA ASN A 256 5.06 12.20 -4.67
C ASN A 256 6.51 12.22 -5.13
N LYS A 257 7.23 11.11 -4.96
CA LYS A 257 8.63 10.99 -5.37
C LYS A 257 8.83 9.69 -6.15
N LEU A 258 9.41 9.81 -7.35
CA LEU A 258 9.83 8.67 -8.16
C LEU A 258 11.35 8.51 -8.04
N GLU A 259 11.80 7.34 -7.64
CA GLU A 259 13.20 6.97 -7.62
C GLU A 259 13.53 6.21 -8.90
N ILE A 260 14.51 6.72 -9.66
CA ILE A 260 15.06 6.01 -10.82
C ILE A 260 16.33 5.32 -10.37
N TYR A 261 16.42 4.03 -10.62
CA TYR A 261 17.63 3.26 -10.27
C TYR A 261 18.12 2.43 -11.46
N SER A 262 19.39 2.11 -11.43
CA SER A 262 20.00 1.15 -12.35
C SER A 262 20.16 -0.20 -11.66
N ILE A 263 19.80 -1.27 -12.36
CA ILE A 263 20.06 -2.63 -11.85
C ILE A 263 21.58 -2.90 -11.75
N ASP A 264 22.40 -2.16 -12.49
CA ASP A 264 23.85 -2.29 -12.50
C ASP A 264 24.53 -1.54 -11.32
N ASP A 265 23.78 -0.79 -10.48
CA ASP A 265 24.28 -0.16 -9.25
C ASP A 265 24.42 -1.15 -8.08
N TYR A 266 23.87 -2.34 -8.22
CA TYR A 266 23.84 -3.37 -7.19
C TYR A 266 24.45 -4.68 -7.68
N MET A 267 24.96 -5.48 -6.75
CA MET A 267 25.41 -6.84 -7.05
C MET A 267 24.23 -7.69 -7.52
N ILE A 268 24.34 -8.24 -8.73
CA ILE A 268 23.29 -9.08 -9.29
C ILE A 268 23.28 -10.42 -8.55
N ILE A 269 22.15 -10.72 -7.93
CA ILE A 269 21.87 -11.99 -7.26
C ILE A 269 20.70 -12.63 -7.98
N ASP A 270 20.97 -13.67 -8.79
CA ASP A 270 19.90 -14.39 -9.49
C ASP A 270 18.96 -15.13 -8.52
N SER A 271 17.80 -15.52 -9.02
CA SER A 271 16.77 -16.18 -8.22
C SER A 271 17.22 -17.48 -7.57
N SER A 272 18.06 -18.25 -8.26
CA SER A 272 18.62 -19.52 -7.74
C SER A 272 19.61 -19.27 -6.62
N THR A 273 20.51 -18.31 -6.79
CA THR A 273 21.48 -17.90 -5.77
C THR A 273 20.76 -17.35 -4.54
N ARG A 274 19.80 -16.44 -4.71
CA ARG A 274 18.99 -15.87 -3.62
C ARG A 274 18.33 -16.97 -2.79
N ARG A 275 17.69 -17.91 -3.45
CA ARG A 275 17.04 -19.05 -2.82
C ARG A 275 18.03 -19.99 -2.13
N ASN A 276 19.12 -20.36 -2.80
CA ASN A 276 20.08 -21.33 -2.28
C ASN A 276 20.89 -20.79 -1.10
N LEU A 277 21.12 -19.47 -1.04
CA LEU A 277 21.76 -18.81 0.09
C LEU A 277 20.79 -18.53 1.24
N GLU A 278 19.49 -18.83 1.07
CA GLU A 278 18.45 -18.57 2.09
C GLU A 278 18.53 -17.14 2.66
N LEU A 279 18.62 -16.15 1.77
CA LEU A 279 18.87 -14.76 2.18
C LEU A 279 17.77 -14.20 3.06
N THR A 280 16.51 -14.40 2.67
CA THR A 280 15.34 -13.80 3.37
C THR A 280 14.39 -14.85 3.93
N GLU A 281 14.37 -16.04 3.37
CA GLU A 281 13.55 -17.18 3.80
C GLU A 281 14.28 -18.52 3.60
N THR A 282 13.86 -19.53 4.37
CA THR A 282 14.42 -20.89 4.23
C THR A 282 13.85 -21.60 3.00
N LEU A 283 14.67 -22.48 2.41
CA LEU A 283 14.31 -23.29 1.22
C LEU A 283 13.09 -24.17 1.43
N ARG A 284 13.03 -24.83 2.59
CA ARG A 284 12.07 -25.87 2.88
C ARG A 284 10.73 -25.30 3.36
N ASP A 285 10.79 -24.45 4.38
CA ASP A 285 9.60 -24.06 5.12
C ASP A 285 9.11 -22.65 4.74
N LYS A 286 9.84 -21.96 3.87
CA LYS A 286 9.53 -20.58 3.44
C LYS A 286 9.36 -19.60 4.63
N ASN A 287 10.11 -19.82 5.70
CA ASN A 287 10.07 -19.04 6.91
C ASN A 287 11.28 -18.11 7.01
N LYS A 288 11.11 -16.93 7.60
CA LYS A 288 12.21 -16.01 7.93
C LYS A 288 13.19 -16.67 8.91
N LYS A 289 12.70 -17.42 9.92
CA LYS A 289 13.53 -18.06 10.93
C LYS A 289 14.46 -19.10 10.30
N GLY A 290 15.76 -18.91 10.46
CA GLY A 290 16.81 -19.75 9.88
C GLY A 290 17.50 -19.14 8.65
N SER A 291 16.97 -18.04 8.09
CA SER A 291 17.58 -17.30 6.97
C SER A 291 18.68 -16.36 7.45
N LEU A 292 19.47 -15.82 6.50
CA LEU A 292 20.44 -14.76 6.79
C LEU A 292 19.77 -13.52 7.40
N LEU A 293 18.64 -13.10 6.84
CA LEU A 293 17.85 -11.98 7.37
C LEU A 293 17.48 -12.19 8.84
N TRP A 294 17.06 -13.39 9.22
CA TRP A 294 16.71 -13.68 10.61
C TRP A 294 17.87 -13.50 11.58
N VAL A 295 19.10 -13.88 11.17
CA VAL A 295 20.29 -13.72 11.99
C VAL A 295 20.66 -12.25 12.18
N LEU A 296 20.58 -11.47 11.10
CA LEU A 296 21.01 -10.08 11.04
C LEU A 296 19.96 -9.12 11.59
N ASP A 297 18.67 -9.45 11.51
CA ASP A 297 17.59 -8.54 11.90
C ASP A 297 17.52 -8.39 13.42
N LYS A 298 18.09 -7.27 13.86
CA LYS A 298 18.01 -6.74 15.23
C LYS A 298 17.42 -5.33 15.21
N THR A 299 16.73 -4.98 14.15
CA THR A 299 16.07 -3.68 13.99
C THR A 299 15.03 -3.43 15.09
N LYS A 300 14.73 -2.17 15.34
CA LYS A 300 13.77 -1.75 16.38
C LYS A 300 12.46 -1.22 15.79
N THR A 301 12.45 -0.95 14.48
CA THR A 301 11.30 -0.40 13.78
C THR A 301 10.97 -1.23 12.54
N ALA A 302 9.71 -1.25 12.15
CA ALA A 302 9.27 -1.91 10.91
C ALA A 302 9.97 -1.31 9.67
N MET A 303 10.12 0.01 9.61
CA MET A 303 10.87 0.72 8.56
C MET A 303 12.31 0.22 8.47
N GLY A 304 13.00 0.07 9.60
CA GLY A 304 14.35 -0.48 9.67
C GLY A 304 14.42 -1.93 9.20
N ALA A 305 13.44 -2.76 9.52
CA ALA A 305 13.37 -4.16 9.05
C ALA A 305 13.22 -4.23 7.53
N ARG A 306 12.36 -3.40 6.94
CA ARG A 306 12.23 -3.28 5.47
C ARG A 306 13.53 -2.83 4.82
N LEU A 307 14.18 -1.81 5.37
CA LEU A 307 15.46 -1.32 4.85
C LEU A 307 16.57 -2.37 4.94
N LEU A 308 16.66 -3.11 6.04
CA LEU A 308 17.64 -4.19 6.19
C LEU A 308 17.40 -5.31 5.19
N LYS A 309 16.15 -5.69 4.95
CA LYS A 309 15.80 -6.65 3.91
C LYS A 309 16.29 -6.18 2.54
N ASN A 310 16.02 -4.91 2.19
CA ASN A 310 16.50 -4.32 0.94
C ASN A 310 18.03 -4.34 0.83
N TYR A 311 18.76 -4.09 1.90
CA TYR A 311 20.23 -4.15 1.91
C TYR A 311 20.78 -5.56 1.63
N ILE A 312 20.08 -6.59 2.12
CA ILE A 312 20.48 -7.99 1.87
C ILE A 312 20.14 -8.39 0.42
N GLU A 313 19.02 -7.92 -0.10
CA GLU A 313 18.56 -8.25 -1.45
C GLU A 313 19.27 -7.45 -2.55
N GLN A 314 19.83 -6.30 -2.21
CA GLN A 314 20.50 -5.36 -3.11
C GLN A 314 21.85 -4.91 -2.51
N PRO A 315 22.85 -5.80 -2.44
CA PRO A 315 24.16 -5.42 -1.93
C PRO A 315 24.81 -4.37 -2.84
N LEU A 316 25.40 -3.36 -2.25
CA LEU A 316 26.14 -2.32 -2.97
C LEU A 316 27.39 -2.89 -3.63
N ILE A 317 27.81 -2.27 -4.76
CA ILE A 317 29.07 -2.58 -5.44
C ILE A 317 30.03 -1.40 -5.41
N MET A 318 29.55 -0.18 -5.16
CA MET A 318 30.37 1.02 -5.10
C MET A 318 31.14 1.06 -3.78
N GLU A 319 32.47 1.05 -3.85
CA GLU A 319 33.35 0.99 -2.67
C GLU A 319 33.10 2.15 -1.69
N ASP A 320 32.91 3.36 -2.19
CA ASP A 320 32.66 4.54 -1.35
C ASP A 320 31.37 4.42 -0.53
N GLU A 321 30.29 3.88 -1.14
CA GLU A 321 29.02 3.68 -0.44
C GLU A 321 29.11 2.58 0.60
N ILE A 322 29.85 1.50 0.30
CA ILE A 322 30.12 0.42 1.23
C ILE A 322 30.92 0.95 2.43
N ASN A 323 31.99 1.70 2.18
CA ASN A 323 32.82 2.27 3.24
C ASN A 323 32.04 3.27 4.10
N ASN A 324 31.20 4.12 3.53
CA ASN A 324 30.34 5.02 4.30
C ASN A 324 29.43 4.27 5.29
N ARG A 325 28.90 3.10 4.91
CA ARG A 325 28.13 2.24 5.84
C ARG A 325 29.01 1.61 6.90
N LEU A 326 30.19 1.12 6.52
CA LEU A 326 31.15 0.50 7.44
C LEU A 326 31.66 1.51 8.47
N ASP A 327 31.99 2.74 8.08
CA ASP A 327 32.40 3.82 8.97
C ASP A 327 31.31 4.14 10.03
N ALA A 328 30.04 4.16 9.63
CA ALA A 328 28.94 4.34 10.54
C ALA A 328 28.80 3.17 11.54
N ILE A 329 28.98 1.93 11.07
CA ILE A 329 28.98 0.73 11.93
C ILE A 329 30.14 0.80 12.92
N GLU A 330 31.35 1.18 12.48
CA GLU A 330 32.52 1.33 13.32
C GLU A 330 32.29 2.39 14.40
N ALA A 331 31.71 3.55 14.04
CA ALA A 331 31.37 4.60 14.98
C ALA A 331 30.42 4.08 16.09
N PHE A 332 29.38 3.33 15.72
CA PHE A 332 28.50 2.70 16.70
C PHE A 332 29.15 1.61 17.56
N ASN A 333 30.10 0.88 17.00
CA ASN A 333 30.84 -0.12 17.78
C ASN A 333 31.79 0.51 18.79
N ASN A 334 32.33 1.69 18.47
CA ASN A 334 33.23 2.43 19.36
C ASN A 334 32.47 3.20 20.47
N ASP A 335 31.19 3.53 20.24
CA ASP A 335 30.32 4.17 21.24
C ASP A 335 29.04 3.33 21.47
N VAL A 336 29.22 2.30 22.29
CA VAL A 336 28.15 1.35 22.65
C VAL A 336 27.04 2.06 23.44
N ILE A 337 27.37 3.07 24.26
CA ILE A 337 26.39 3.77 25.09
C ILE A 337 25.42 4.54 24.20
N THR A 338 25.93 5.38 23.32
CA THR A 338 25.10 6.17 22.39
C THR A 338 24.32 5.26 21.44
N ARG A 339 24.93 4.18 20.94
CA ARG A 339 24.23 3.18 20.13
C ARG A 339 23.03 2.57 20.85
N ASP A 340 23.20 2.15 22.08
CA ASP A 340 22.14 1.50 22.86
C ASP A 340 21.06 2.52 23.25
N GLU A 341 21.43 3.77 23.56
CA GLU A 341 20.48 4.85 23.79
C GLU A 341 19.61 5.16 22.56
N ILE A 342 20.20 5.24 21.36
CA ILE A 342 19.44 5.38 20.10
C ILE A 342 18.46 4.22 19.93
N ARG A 343 18.87 2.99 20.23
CA ARG A 343 18.01 1.81 20.14
C ARG A 343 16.80 1.88 21.08
N GLU A 344 16.97 2.43 22.28
CA GLU A 344 15.86 2.65 23.22
C GLU A 344 14.86 3.70 22.69
N TYR A 345 15.35 4.79 22.07
CA TYR A 345 14.46 5.78 21.44
C TYR A 345 13.77 5.26 20.17
N LEU A 346 14.41 4.37 19.40
CA LEU A 346 13.79 3.76 18.21
C LEU A 346 12.70 2.74 18.55
N ASN A 347 12.81 2.06 19.70
CA ASN A 347 11.90 0.95 20.06
C ASN A 347 10.41 1.34 20.13
N PRO A 348 10.01 2.51 20.69
CA PRO A 348 8.60 2.94 20.73
C PRO A 348 8.15 3.70 19.46
N ILE A 349 8.97 3.84 18.42
CA ILE A 349 8.58 4.50 17.17
C ILE A 349 7.68 3.56 16.36
N TYR A 350 6.51 4.06 16.06
CA TYR A 350 5.56 3.39 15.16
C TYR A 350 5.99 3.48 13.70
N ASP A 351 5.34 2.71 12.84
CA ASP A 351 5.57 2.75 11.39
C ASP A 351 5.06 4.07 10.78
N MET A 352 5.94 5.07 10.75
CA MET A 352 5.59 6.42 10.30
C MET A 352 5.23 6.47 8.82
N GLU A 353 5.84 5.62 7.97
CA GLU A 353 5.52 5.55 6.54
C GLU A 353 4.05 5.12 6.34
N ARG A 354 3.63 4.04 7.01
CA ARG A 354 2.25 3.55 6.93
C ARG A 354 1.24 4.46 7.63
N LEU A 355 1.66 5.14 8.70
CA LEU A 355 0.82 6.15 9.36
C LEU A 355 0.58 7.35 8.44
N MET A 356 1.62 7.87 7.79
CA MET A 356 1.50 8.98 6.84
C MET A 356 0.61 8.63 5.65
N THR A 357 0.74 7.42 5.12
CA THR A 357 -0.16 6.93 4.06
C THR A 357 -1.62 6.96 4.49
N ARG A 358 -1.96 6.44 5.69
CA ARG A 358 -3.33 6.48 6.20
C ARG A 358 -3.85 7.91 6.40
N ILE A 359 -3.00 8.82 6.86
CA ILE A 359 -3.35 10.23 7.02
C ILE A 359 -3.64 10.86 5.64
N SER A 360 -2.77 10.65 4.67
CA SER A 360 -2.92 11.15 3.30
C SER A 360 -4.20 10.63 2.63
N LEU A 361 -4.49 9.35 2.80
CA LEU A 361 -5.70 8.71 2.28
C LEU A 361 -6.96 8.99 3.10
N ARG A 362 -6.87 9.76 4.20
CA ARG A 362 -7.97 10.09 5.12
C ARG A 362 -8.65 8.85 5.74
N THR A 363 -7.89 7.77 5.91
CA THR A 363 -8.34 6.52 6.54
C THR A 363 -7.80 6.37 7.96
N ALA A 364 -6.93 7.28 8.39
CA ALA A 364 -6.39 7.30 9.76
C ALA A 364 -7.50 7.52 10.79
N ASN A 365 -7.41 6.79 11.88
CA ASN A 365 -8.27 6.99 13.05
C ASN A 365 -7.55 7.88 14.09
N PRO A 366 -8.26 8.41 15.12
CA PRO A 366 -7.63 9.28 16.12
C PRO A 366 -6.45 8.65 16.88
N ARG A 367 -6.43 7.33 17.08
CA ARG A 367 -5.31 6.63 17.73
C ARG A 367 -4.07 6.56 16.84
N ASP A 368 -4.25 6.51 15.51
CA ASP A 368 -3.15 6.62 14.55
C ASP A 368 -2.44 7.97 14.69
N LEU A 369 -3.18 9.05 14.93
CA LEU A 369 -2.61 10.38 15.16
C LEU A 369 -1.82 10.45 16.48
N ILE A 370 -2.29 9.76 17.53
CA ILE A 370 -1.54 9.64 18.79
C ILE A 370 -0.26 8.81 18.60
N ALA A 371 -0.32 7.71 17.86
CA ALA A 371 0.86 6.91 17.53
C ALA A 371 1.89 7.74 16.75
N PHE A 372 1.43 8.54 15.78
CA PHE A 372 2.27 9.46 15.02
C PHE A 372 2.90 10.53 15.92
N LYS A 373 2.09 11.22 16.74
CA LYS A 373 2.57 12.20 17.74
C LYS A 373 3.64 11.61 18.66
N SER A 374 3.41 10.39 19.16
CA SER A 374 4.33 9.71 20.06
C SER A 374 5.68 9.41 19.39
N SER A 375 5.67 9.12 18.11
CA SER A 375 6.87 8.93 17.29
C SER A 375 7.61 10.25 17.07
N LEU A 376 6.89 11.33 16.71
CA LEU A 376 7.47 12.66 16.50
C LEU A 376 8.19 13.18 17.74
N LYS A 377 7.63 12.94 18.93
CA LYS A 377 8.22 13.34 20.22
C LYS A 377 9.66 12.86 20.40
N LEU A 378 10.04 11.77 19.74
CA LEU A 378 11.34 11.13 19.93
C LEU A 378 12.39 11.61 18.92
N LEU A 379 11.99 12.23 17.80
CA LEU A 379 12.90 12.66 16.75
C LEU A 379 13.98 13.64 17.22
N PRO A 380 13.71 14.66 18.06
CA PRO A 380 14.75 15.57 18.56
C PRO A 380 15.83 14.85 19.36
N PHE A 381 15.48 13.83 20.13
CA PHE A 381 16.45 13.05 20.91
C PHE A 381 17.35 12.22 20.01
N ILE A 382 16.77 11.56 19.01
CA ILE A 382 17.53 10.78 18.02
C ILE A 382 18.45 11.68 17.22
N LYS A 383 17.96 12.84 16.74
CA LYS A 383 18.75 13.82 16.00
C LYS A 383 19.96 14.29 16.79
N ARG A 384 19.78 14.59 18.08
CA ARG A 384 20.87 15.01 18.97
C ARG A 384 21.92 13.91 19.15
N LEU A 385 21.51 12.64 19.27
CA LEU A 385 22.45 11.53 19.43
C LEU A 385 23.20 11.24 18.12
N VAL A 386 22.54 11.34 16.96
CA VAL A 386 23.18 11.21 15.65
C VAL A 386 24.24 12.29 15.42
N ALA A 387 24.02 13.51 15.94
CA ALA A 387 24.99 14.62 15.86
C ALA A 387 26.32 14.36 16.59
N ALA A 388 26.39 13.36 17.47
CA ALA A 388 27.62 13.00 18.17
C ALA A 388 28.65 12.27 17.28
N PHE A 389 28.23 11.79 16.10
CA PHE A 389 29.07 11.02 15.19
C PHE A 389 29.56 11.84 14.02
N ASP A 390 30.85 11.74 13.69
CA ASP A 390 31.52 12.54 12.64
C ASP A 390 31.74 11.71 11.35
N THR A 391 30.80 10.84 10.99
CA THR A 391 30.85 10.11 9.70
C THR A 391 29.98 10.79 8.64
N THR A 392 30.30 10.58 7.37
CA THR A 392 29.55 11.14 6.23
C THR A 392 28.06 10.76 6.30
N LEU A 393 27.75 9.51 6.63
CA LEU A 393 26.37 9.01 6.72
C LEU A 393 25.60 9.68 7.86
N PHE A 394 26.19 9.82 9.04
CA PHE A 394 25.51 10.46 10.18
C PHE A 394 25.35 11.98 10.00
N LYS A 395 26.31 12.66 9.37
CA LYS A 395 26.15 14.08 8.99
C LYS A 395 24.97 14.27 8.07
N LYS A 396 24.87 13.44 7.02
CA LYS A 396 23.73 13.48 6.10
C LYS A 396 22.42 13.19 6.83
N MET A 397 22.36 12.16 7.68
CA MET A 397 21.17 11.86 8.49
C MET A 397 20.77 13.04 9.40
N TYR A 398 21.72 13.71 10.00
CA TYR A 398 21.46 14.89 10.84
C TYR A 398 20.86 16.05 10.04
N GLU A 399 21.40 16.31 8.83
CA GLU A 399 20.91 17.36 7.94
C GLU A 399 19.51 17.05 7.40
N ASP A 400 19.27 15.81 6.99
CA ASP A 400 18.01 15.37 6.37
C ASP A 400 16.89 15.15 7.39
N LEU A 401 17.21 14.91 8.69
CA LEU A 401 16.19 14.63 9.71
C LEU A 401 15.52 15.93 10.17
N ASP A 402 14.30 16.16 9.74
CA ASP A 402 13.41 17.18 10.27
C ASP A 402 12.73 16.67 11.55
N GLU A 403 12.70 17.49 12.59
CA GLU A 403 12.08 17.16 13.88
C GLU A 403 10.55 17.28 13.85
N LEU A 404 9.98 17.94 12.85
CA LEU A 404 8.53 18.14 12.66
C LEU A 404 7.84 18.68 13.93
N THR A 405 8.46 19.64 14.58
CA THR A 405 8.03 20.19 15.88
C THR A 405 6.66 20.85 15.78
N ASP A 406 6.37 21.53 14.66
CA ASP A 406 5.09 22.15 14.37
C ASP A 406 3.93 21.13 14.33
N LEU A 407 4.16 19.97 13.71
CA LEU A 407 3.19 18.88 13.67
C LEU A 407 3.00 18.22 15.03
N TYR A 408 4.09 18.05 15.79
CA TYR A 408 4.01 17.57 17.16
C TYR A 408 3.16 18.49 18.03
N GLU A 409 3.43 19.81 18.01
CA GLU A 409 2.70 20.81 18.78
C GLU A 409 1.23 20.89 18.40
N LEU A 410 0.92 20.81 17.09
CA LEU A 410 -0.45 20.76 16.59
C LEU A 410 -1.21 19.55 17.16
N LEU A 411 -0.65 18.36 17.10
CA LEU A 411 -1.28 17.14 17.61
C LEU A 411 -1.37 17.14 19.15
N GLU A 412 -0.32 17.65 19.83
CA GLU A 412 -0.29 17.77 21.29
C GLU A 412 -1.38 18.72 21.79
N SER A 413 -1.58 19.86 21.13
CA SER A 413 -2.59 20.83 21.53
C SER A 413 -4.01 20.42 21.18
N SER A 414 -4.20 19.62 20.13
CA SER A 414 -5.52 19.36 19.56
C SER A 414 -6.18 18.06 20.00
N ILE A 415 -5.42 16.95 20.08
CA ILE A 415 -5.97 15.59 20.26
C ILE A 415 -5.87 15.14 21.72
N ASN A 416 -6.93 14.52 22.24
CA ASN A 416 -6.92 13.88 23.55
C ASN A 416 -5.90 12.75 23.61
N GLU A 417 -5.36 12.44 24.80
CA GLU A 417 -4.34 11.39 24.95
C GLU A 417 -4.88 9.97 24.72
N ASP A 418 -6.13 9.71 25.06
CA ASP A 418 -6.81 8.43 24.82
C ASP A 418 -8.11 8.66 24.05
N PRO A 419 -8.02 8.95 22.74
CA PRO A 419 -9.20 9.19 21.92
C PRO A 419 -9.88 7.88 21.55
N PRO A 420 -11.19 7.89 21.27
CA PRO A 420 -11.91 6.73 20.75
C PRO A 420 -11.40 6.36 19.35
N ILE A 421 -11.61 5.10 18.96
CA ILE A 421 -11.24 4.63 17.61
C ILE A 421 -12.19 5.25 16.56
N LEU A 422 -13.48 5.30 16.85
CA LEU A 422 -14.50 5.75 15.92
C LEU A 422 -14.80 7.25 16.10
N ILE A 423 -14.68 8.01 15.02
CA ILE A 423 -14.95 9.46 15.01
C ILE A 423 -16.35 9.79 15.54
N ARG A 424 -17.34 8.95 15.25
CA ARG A 424 -18.74 9.13 15.68
C ARG A 424 -18.95 9.08 17.20
N GLU A 425 -18.02 8.52 17.96
CA GLU A 425 -18.11 8.46 19.42
C GLU A 425 -17.90 9.83 20.06
N GLY A 426 -17.19 10.73 19.37
CA GLY A 426 -16.83 12.05 19.88
C GLY A 426 -15.69 12.00 20.89
N GLY A 427 -15.36 13.13 21.52
CA GLY A 427 -14.29 13.18 22.53
C GLY A 427 -12.87 13.09 21.98
N ILE A 428 -12.67 13.42 20.69
CA ILE A 428 -11.37 13.34 20.02
C ILE A 428 -10.49 14.53 20.39
N PHE A 429 -11.07 15.74 20.38
CA PHE A 429 -10.32 16.97 20.60
C PHE A 429 -10.27 17.35 22.07
N LYS A 430 -9.15 17.95 22.49
CA LYS A 430 -8.98 18.56 23.80
C LYS A 430 -9.96 19.70 24.02
N ASP A 431 -10.37 19.92 25.27
CA ASP A 431 -11.21 21.06 25.61
C ASP A 431 -10.40 22.35 25.48
N GLY A 432 -11.02 23.39 24.94
CA GLY A 432 -10.35 24.68 24.67
C GLY A 432 -9.56 24.73 23.34
N TYR A 433 -9.51 23.66 22.57
CA TYR A 433 -8.83 23.67 21.26
C TYR A 433 -9.61 24.47 20.19
N LEU A 434 -10.91 24.23 20.08
CA LEU A 434 -11.81 24.96 19.19
C LEU A 434 -13.11 25.32 19.91
N ASN A 435 -13.41 26.63 20.02
CA ASN A 435 -14.59 27.11 20.71
C ASN A 435 -15.92 26.51 20.16
N ASP A 436 -16.02 26.32 18.85
CA ASP A 436 -17.22 25.74 18.23
C ASP A 436 -17.46 24.28 18.68
N ILE A 437 -16.39 23.50 18.85
CA ILE A 437 -16.47 22.13 19.35
C ILE A 437 -16.89 22.13 20.82
N ASP A 438 -16.34 23.05 21.63
CA ASP A 438 -16.66 23.15 23.05
C ASP A 438 -18.14 23.57 23.26
N VAL A 439 -18.63 24.49 22.46
CA VAL A 439 -20.05 24.89 22.46
C VAL A 439 -20.94 23.68 22.15
N LEU A 440 -20.60 22.88 21.12
CA LEU A 440 -21.36 21.69 20.76
C LEU A 440 -21.29 20.58 21.84
N LYS A 441 -20.11 20.40 22.47
CA LYS A 441 -19.95 19.46 23.59
C LYS A 441 -20.84 19.88 24.78
N ASN A 442 -20.82 21.15 25.15
CA ASN A 442 -21.60 21.69 26.24
C ASN A 442 -23.09 21.57 25.95
N ALA A 443 -23.56 21.92 24.74
CA ALA A 443 -24.95 21.75 24.33
C ALA A 443 -25.43 20.29 24.42
N LYS A 444 -24.56 19.31 24.10
CA LYS A 444 -24.87 17.88 24.23
C LYS A 444 -24.96 17.44 25.71
N THR A 445 -24.16 18.02 26.58
CA THR A 445 -24.12 17.70 28.02
C THR A 445 -25.33 18.35 28.73
N ASP A 446 -25.58 19.60 28.45
CA ASP A 446 -26.72 20.35 29.02
C ASP A 446 -28.06 19.75 28.56
N GLY A 447 -28.17 19.31 27.31
CA GLY A 447 -29.35 18.59 26.79
C GLY A 447 -29.63 17.25 27.50
N LYS A 448 -28.58 16.55 27.98
CA LYS A 448 -28.74 15.35 28.81
C LYS A 448 -29.14 15.64 30.25
N THR A 449 -28.79 16.80 30.76
CA THR A 449 -29.14 17.24 32.12
C THR A 449 -30.56 17.78 32.17
N TRP A 450 -31.14 18.16 31.03
CA TRP A 450 -32.52 18.66 30.87
C TRP A 450 -33.56 17.55 30.71
N LEU A 451 -33.16 16.35 30.33
CA LEU A 451 -33.97 15.12 30.24
C LEU A 451 -33.87 14.28 31.53
#